data_465432a01bd5b59772e78845ac480b44
#
_entry.id   465432a01bd5b59772e78845ac480b44
#
_cell.length_a   1.000
_cell.length_b   1.000
_cell.length_c   1.000
_cell.angle_alpha   90.00
_cell.angle_beta   90.00
_cell.angle_gamma   90.00
#
_symmetry.space_group_name_H-M   'P 1'
#
loop_
_entity.id
_entity.type
_entity.pdbx_description
1 polymer ?
#
loop_
_entity_poly.entity_id
_entity_poly.type
_entity_poly.pdbx_seq_one_letter_code
_entity_poly.pdbx_strand_id
1 'polypeptide(L)'
;MRAVFALPFWFFVFLGLPACSIALPATPESIAHNLQHLLQHLPVVEFLLLGEQHDNPDHQNTERLVLENLAGRQVLGGLAVEMADTGQSTQGLPASATEAEVQKALQWNDAAWPWRAYGPVVMAAVRRGVPVFGANLPRSQMRQTMAQAALDSHLDPQALKEQHDAIRQGHCNALPESQIAPMVRIQIARDRAMAQTLEAASRGSTGKTIVLIAGHGHVNKALGVPRHWQSALARYQSIQLQGRRAGETLQPDPAFDAVWPTAAIAEKDYCAEFRTISR
;
A
#
# COMPACT_ATOMS: atom_id res chain seq x y z
N MET A 1 -71.33 -48.41 4.54
CA MET A 1 -71.27 -46.97 4.83
C MET A 1 -70.06 -46.73 5.69
N ARG A 2 -69.02 -46.19 5.12
CA ARG A 2 -67.80 -45.77 5.86
C ARG A 2 -67.62 -44.27 5.54
N ALA A 3 -67.75 -43.45 6.57
CA ALA A 3 -67.51 -41.99 6.48
C ALA A 3 -66.01 -41.69 6.51
N VAL A 4 -65.55 -40.94 5.51
CA VAL A 4 -64.18 -40.44 5.45
C VAL A 4 -64.19 -39.00 6.00
N PHE A 5 -63.49 -38.80 7.12
CA PHE A 5 -63.23 -37.44 7.66
C PHE A 5 -62.00 -36.83 6.97
N ALA A 6 -62.21 -35.70 6.28
CA ALA A 6 -61.12 -34.88 5.75
C ALA A 6 -60.72 -33.82 6.78
N LEU A 7 -59.45 -33.81 7.16
CA LEU A 7 -58.84 -32.78 8.00
C LEU A 7 -58.25 -31.66 7.11
N PRO A 8 -58.44 -30.38 7.43
CA PRO A 8 -57.83 -29.29 6.66
C PRO A 8 -56.38 -29.08 7.04
N PHE A 9 -55.50 -29.11 6.02
CA PHE A 9 -54.10 -28.74 6.13
C PHE A 9 -54.01 -27.20 6.20
N TRP A 10 -53.50 -26.67 7.32
CA TRP A 10 -53.15 -25.27 7.47
C TRP A 10 -51.73 -25.06 6.96
N PHE A 11 -51.60 -24.35 5.82
CA PHE A 11 -50.32 -23.85 5.34
C PHE A 11 -49.92 -22.63 6.16
N PHE A 12 -48.91 -22.75 7.02
CA PHE A 12 -48.23 -21.60 7.60
C PHE A 12 -47.25 -21.05 6.58
N VAL A 13 -47.58 -19.92 5.96
CA VAL A 13 -46.64 -19.13 5.17
C VAL A 13 -45.76 -18.36 6.13
N PHE A 14 -44.52 -18.80 6.30
CA PHE A 14 -43.48 -18.01 6.95
C PHE A 14 -43.07 -16.88 6.02
N LEU A 15 -43.60 -15.69 6.24
CA LEU A 15 -43.04 -14.44 5.68
C LEU A 15 -41.71 -14.18 6.35
N GLY A 16 -40.65 -14.60 5.69
CA GLY A 16 -39.25 -14.22 6.06
C GLY A 16 -39.08 -12.73 5.82
N LEU A 17 -39.07 -11.93 6.88
CA LEU A 17 -38.61 -10.55 6.82
C LEU A 17 -37.12 -10.54 6.42
N PRO A 18 -36.73 -9.76 5.40
CA PRO A 18 -35.32 -9.58 5.11
C PRO A 18 -34.68 -8.88 6.33
N ALA A 19 -33.74 -9.55 6.98
CA ALA A 19 -32.87 -8.91 7.97
C ALA A 19 -32.04 -7.85 7.26
N CYS A 20 -32.48 -6.61 7.35
CA CYS A 20 -31.71 -5.47 6.94
C CYS A 20 -30.51 -5.38 7.91
N SER A 21 -29.35 -5.89 7.50
CA SER A 21 -28.10 -5.71 8.25
C SER A 21 -27.77 -4.22 8.23
N ILE A 22 -28.13 -3.52 9.30
CA ILE A 22 -27.71 -2.14 9.51
C ILE A 22 -26.21 -2.21 9.78
N ALA A 23 -25.39 -1.85 8.80
CA ALA A 23 -23.98 -1.66 9.00
C ALA A 23 -23.79 -0.53 10.03
N LEU A 24 -23.26 -0.87 11.20
CA LEU A 24 -22.96 0.11 12.25
C LEU A 24 -21.93 1.11 11.70
N PRO A 25 -22.08 2.42 12.02
CA PRO A 25 -21.11 3.43 11.62
C PRO A 25 -19.72 3.09 12.17
N ALA A 26 -18.68 3.39 11.38
CA ALA A 26 -17.30 3.22 11.83
C ALA A 26 -17.01 4.20 12.97
N THR A 27 -16.84 3.66 14.16
CA THR A 27 -16.32 4.40 15.32
C THR A 27 -14.81 4.18 15.41
N PRO A 28 -14.03 5.06 16.06
CA PRO A 28 -12.62 4.82 16.33
C PRO A 28 -12.36 3.45 16.98
N GLU A 29 -13.24 3.00 17.88
CA GLU A 29 -13.17 1.69 18.52
C GLU A 29 -13.37 0.55 17.52
N SER A 30 -14.29 0.69 16.56
CA SER A 30 -14.51 -0.35 15.53
C SER A 30 -13.33 -0.43 14.56
N ILE A 31 -12.67 0.67 14.25
CA ILE A 31 -11.46 0.70 13.42
C ILE A 31 -10.30 0.02 14.16
N ALA A 32 -10.08 0.35 15.44
CA ALA A 32 -9.04 -0.25 16.26
C ALA A 32 -9.25 -1.77 16.43
N HIS A 33 -10.49 -2.20 16.68
CA HIS A 33 -10.84 -3.62 16.77
C HIS A 33 -10.59 -4.36 15.45
N ASN A 34 -10.97 -3.77 14.32
CA ASN A 34 -10.70 -4.33 13.00
C ASN A 34 -9.19 -4.45 12.74
N LEU A 35 -8.41 -3.43 13.06
CA LEU A 35 -6.95 -3.48 12.90
C LEU A 35 -6.32 -4.58 13.76
N GLN A 36 -6.74 -4.72 15.02
CA GLN A 36 -6.25 -5.79 15.88
C GLN A 36 -6.56 -7.18 15.29
N HIS A 37 -7.77 -7.38 14.77
CA HIS A 37 -8.15 -8.63 14.10
C HIS A 37 -7.29 -8.88 12.86
N LEU A 38 -7.07 -7.86 12.01
CA LEU A 38 -6.24 -7.95 10.80
C LEU A 38 -4.80 -8.31 11.15
N LEU A 39 -4.22 -7.70 12.20
CA LEU A 39 -2.86 -7.99 12.67
C LEU A 39 -2.73 -9.44 13.20
N GLN A 40 -3.75 -9.97 13.87
CA GLN A 40 -3.74 -11.36 14.34
C GLN A 40 -3.77 -12.38 13.19
N HIS A 41 -4.41 -12.03 12.08
CA HIS A 41 -4.58 -12.90 10.90
C HIS A 41 -3.65 -12.51 9.75
N LEU A 42 -2.67 -11.64 9.99
CA LEU A 42 -1.72 -11.22 8.98
C LEU A 42 -0.93 -12.43 8.44
N PRO A 43 -1.03 -12.73 7.13
CA PRO A 43 -0.35 -13.90 6.58
C PRO A 43 1.17 -13.70 6.54
N VAL A 44 1.90 -14.81 6.59
CA VAL A 44 3.33 -14.83 6.30
C VAL A 44 3.49 -15.13 4.81
N VAL A 45 3.79 -14.09 4.06
CA VAL A 45 4.07 -14.12 2.62
C VAL A 45 5.50 -13.66 2.38
N GLU A 46 6.02 -13.89 1.19
CA GLU A 46 7.36 -13.42 0.85
C GLU A 46 7.42 -11.88 0.81
N PHE A 47 6.40 -11.26 0.19
CA PHE A 47 6.29 -9.80 0.09
C PHE A 47 4.93 -9.32 0.59
N LEU A 48 4.93 -8.40 1.54
CA LEU A 48 3.76 -7.69 1.99
C LEU A 48 3.85 -6.23 1.52
N LEU A 49 2.93 -5.83 0.66
CA LEU A 49 2.90 -4.50 0.08
C LEU A 49 1.81 -3.68 0.76
N LEU A 50 2.19 -2.60 1.46
CA LEU A 50 1.29 -1.68 2.13
C LEU A 50 1.21 -0.39 1.33
N GLY A 51 0.03 -0.11 0.80
CA GLY A 51 -0.25 1.08 0.00
C GLY A 51 -0.89 2.17 0.85
N GLU A 52 -0.19 3.27 1.03
CA GLU A 52 -0.62 4.38 1.87
C GLU A 52 -1.11 5.60 1.07
N GLN A 53 -1.77 6.51 1.78
CA GLN A 53 -1.89 7.91 1.48
C GLN A 53 -0.87 8.66 2.35
N HIS A 54 0.15 9.24 1.75
CA HIS A 54 1.37 9.73 2.41
C HIS A 54 1.15 10.76 3.54
N ASP A 55 0.05 11.48 3.54
CA ASP A 55 -0.26 12.49 4.54
C ASP A 55 -1.31 12.04 5.58
N ASN A 56 -1.61 10.73 5.65
CA ASN A 56 -2.50 10.17 6.64
C ASN A 56 -1.71 9.52 7.80
N PRO A 57 -1.66 10.14 9.00
CA PRO A 57 -0.88 9.62 10.13
C PRO A 57 -1.36 8.27 10.65
N ASP A 58 -2.63 7.91 10.42
CA ASP A 58 -3.13 6.59 10.79
C ASP A 58 -2.57 5.48 9.88
N HIS A 59 -2.18 5.83 8.63
CA HIS A 59 -1.48 4.89 7.75
C HIS A 59 -0.11 4.57 8.34
N GLN A 60 0.71 5.58 8.67
CA GLN A 60 2.02 5.37 9.26
C GLN A 60 1.95 4.63 10.60
N ASN A 61 0.92 4.91 11.42
CA ASN A 61 0.71 4.16 12.65
C ASN A 61 0.35 2.69 12.38
N THR A 62 -0.50 2.41 11.39
CA THR A 62 -0.87 1.04 10.98
C THR A 62 0.35 0.28 10.47
N GLU A 63 1.16 0.89 9.63
CA GLU A 63 2.42 0.34 9.11
C GLU A 63 3.39 -0.03 10.23
N ARG A 64 3.58 0.87 11.20
CA ARG A 64 4.40 0.60 12.38
C ARG A 64 3.88 -0.61 13.16
N LEU A 65 2.57 -0.72 13.39
CA LEU A 65 1.96 -1.86 14.09
C LEU A 65 2.11 -3.17 13.31
N VAL A 66 2.02 -3.15 11.98
CA VAL A 66 2.31 -4.31 11.12
C VAL A 66 3.76 -4.77 11.30
N LEU A 67 4.72 -3.85 11.25
CA LEU A 67 6.15 -4.17 11.43
C LEU A 67 6.42 -4.74 12.82
N GLU A 68 5.86 -4.13 13.87
CA GLU A 68 5.99 -4.61 15.25
C GLU A 68 5.40 -6.02 15.43
N ASN A 69 4.24 -6.29 14.80
CA ASN A 69 3.61 -7.62 14.82
C ASN A 69 4.49 -8.67 14.13
N LEU A 70 4.94 -8.40 12.89
CA LEU A 70 5.79 -9.33 12.15
C LEU A 70 7.14 -9.56 12.85
N ALA A 71 7.73 -8.50 13.43
CA ALA A 71 8.97 -8.60 14.18
C ALA A 71 8.78 -9.39 15.50
N GLY A 72 7.67 -9.18 16.20
CA GLY A 72 7.30 -9.94 17.41
C GLY A 72 7.14 -11.44 17.14
N ARG A 73 6.64 -11.79 15.96
CA ARG A 73 6.51 -13.18 15.46
C ARG A 73 7.83 -13.70 14.86
N GLN A 74 8.90 -12.90 14.82
CA GLN A 74 10.20 -13.23 14.24
C GLN A 74 10.18 -13.57 12.74
N VAL A 75 9.16 -13.11 12.02
CA VAL A 75 8.97 -13.34 10.58
C VAL A 75 9.25 -12.11 9.71
N LEU A 76 9.62 -10.97 10.29
CA LEU A 76 10.04 -9.78 9.53
C LEU A 76 11.48 -9.96 9.04
N GLY A 77 11.68 -9.90 7.72
CA GLY A 77 12.99 -10.06 7.08
C GLY A 77 13.64 -8.74 6.64
N GLY A 78 12.82 -7.75 6.30
CA GLY A 78 13.27 -6.43 5.84
C GLY A 78 12.10 -5.47 5.65
N LEU A 79 12.44 -4.18 5.60
CA LEU A 79 11.52 -3.10 5.25
C LEU A 79 12.07 -2.37 4.03
N ALA A 80 11.31 -2.28 2.95
CA ALA A 80 11.58 -1.44 1.79
C ALA A 80 10.67 -0.21 1.85
N VAL A 81 11.19 0.98 1.57
CA VAL A 81 10.43 2.23 1.64
C VAL A 81 10.59 3.07 0.38
N GLU A 82 9.48 3.63 -0.11
CA GLU A 82 9.49 4.61 -1.20
C GLU A 82 10.24 5.90 -0.84
N MET A 83 10.30 6.24 0.44
CA MET A 83 10.80 7.50 0.98
C MET A 83 12.32 7.65 0.90
N ALA A 84 13.04 6.59 0.52
CA ALA A 84 14.49 6.59 0.32
C ALA A 84 14.85 5.98 -1.04
N ASP A 85 15.95 6.47 -1.63
CA ASP A 85 16.43 6.03 -2.94
C ASP A 85 17.06 4.63 -2.89
N THR A 86 16.95 3.87 -3.98
CA THR A 86 17.65 2.59 -4.14
C THR A 86 19.15 2.73 -3.91
N GLY A 87 19.73 1.70 -3.29
CA GLY A 87 21.14 1.69 -2.91
C GLY A 87 21.42 2.24 -1.51
N GLN A 88 20.43 2.89 -0.88
CA GLN A 88 20.52 3.33 0.52
C GLN A 88 19.97 2.23 1.44
N SER A 89 20.62 1.99 2.58
CA SER A 89 20.21 0.90 3.48
C SER A 89 20.75 1.12 4.89
N THR A 90 20.02 0.63 5.88
CA THR A 90 20.51 0.50 7.26
C THR A 90 21.23 -0.81 7.52
N GLN A 91 21.50 -1.62 6.49
CA GLN A 91 22.20 -2.89 6.63
C GLN A 91 23.59 -2.66 7.27
N GLY A 92 23.88 -3.42 8.33
CA GLY A 92 25.10 -3.27 9.09
C GLY A 92 25.02 -2.29 10.27
N LEU A 93 23.93 -1.52 10.39
CA LEU A 93 23.71 -0.73 11.61
C LEU A 93 23.24 -1.64 12.76
N PRO A 94 23.65 -1.36 14.02
CA PRO A 94 23.16 -2.10 15.18
C PRO A 94 21.70 -1.70 15.50
N ALA A 95 20.98 -2.56 16.20
CA ALA A 95 19.61 -2.25 16.68
C ALA A 95 19.54 -1.03 17.62
N SER A 96 20.66 -0.64 18.20
CA SER A 96 20.82 0.56 19.04
C SER A 96 21.14 1.83 18.24
N ALA A 97 21.18 1.77 16.90
CA ALA A 97 21.47 2.93 16.06
C ALA A 97 20.49 4.07 16.36
N THR A 98 21.02 5.27 16.44
CA THR A 98 20.24 6.49 16.64
C THR A 98 19.47 6.88 15.37
N GLU A 99 18.43 7.68 15.53
CA GLU A 99 17.66 8.19 14.37
C GLU A 99 18.56 8.97 13.40
N ALA A 100 19.54 9.74 13.91
CA ALA A 100 20.48 10.48 13.07
C ALA A 100 21.37 9.55 12.22
N GLU A 101 21.85 8.44 12.80
CA GLU A 101 22.62 7.43 12.05
C GLU A 101 21.76 6.75 10.98
N VAL A 102 20.53 6.43 11.30
CA VAL A 102 19.59 5.82 10.36
C VAL A 102 19.24 6.78 9.21
N GLN A 103 18.91 8.05 9.51
CA GLN A 103 18.66 9.07 8.50
C GLN A 103 19.89 9.25 7.58
N LYS A 104 21.09 9.28 8.15
CA LYS A 104 22.34 9.37 7.38
C LYS A 104 22.53 8.16 6.47
N ALA A 105 22.30 6.95 6.96
CA ALA A 105 22.44 5.71 6.17
C ALA A 105 21.45 5.62 5.01
N LEU A 106 20.22 6.13 5.21
CA LEU A 106 19.17 6.19 4.19
C LEU A 106 19.27 7.45 3.32
N GLN A 107 20.21 8.36 3.56
CA GLN A 107 20.27 9.69 2.94
C GLN A 107 18.91 10.38 2.96
N TRP A 108 18.23 10.32 4.12
CA TRP A 108 16.85 10.72 4.28
C TRP A 108 16.62 12.19 3.92
N ASN A 109 15.65 12.43 3.06
CA ASN A 109 15.24 13.78 2.66
C ASN A 109 14.03 14.23 3.48
N ASP A 110 14.27 14.87 4.62
CA ASP A 110 13.24 15.33 5.54
C ASP A 110 12.29 16.38 4.94
N ALA A 111 12.75 17.15 3.95
CA ALA A 111 11.91 18.13 3.27
C ALA A 111 10.87 17.49 2.35
N ALA A 112 11.19 16.33 1.75
CA ALA A 112 10.24 15.56 0.93
C ALA A 112 9.37 14.62 1.77
N TRP A 113 9.98 14.01 2.79
CA TRP A 113 9.38 12.97 3.61
C TRP A 113 9.64 13.28 5.09
N PRO A 114 8.75 13.99 5.79
CA PRO A 114 9.00 14.40 7.17
C PRO A 114 9.33 13.23 8.08
N TRP A 115 10.54 13.22 8.67
CA TRP A 115 10.99 12.15 9.55
C TRP A 115 10.04 11.89 10.72
N ARG A 116 9.41 12.94 11.22
CA ARG A 116 8.40 12.81 12.29
C ARG A 116 7.24 11.87 11.94
N ALA A 117 6.92 11.69 10.64
CA ALA A 117 5.88 10.78 10.18
C ALA A 117 6.42 9.35 10.00
N TYR A 118 7.57 9.21 9.34
CA TYR A 118 8.12 7.91 8.96
C TYR A 118 9.19 7.36 9.91
N GLY A 119 9.81 8.21 10.72
CA GLY A 119 10.83 7.79 11.68
C GLY A 119 10.35 6.69 12.64
N PRO A 120 9.16 6.79 13.25
CA PRO A 120 8.61 5.72 14.08
C PRO A 120 8.47 4.40 13.34
N VAL A 121 8.08 4.41 12.06
CA VAL A 121 7.94 3.23 11.20
C VAL A 121 9.30 2.60 10.91
N VAL A 122 10.25 3.40 10.44
CA VAL A 122 11.62 2.97 10.13
C VAL A 122 12.33 2.42 11.37
N MET A 123 12.24 3.12 12.49
CA MET A 123 12.86 2.71 13.75
C MET A 123 12.22 1.46 14.35
N ALA A 124 10.94 1.16 14.06
CA ALA A 124 10.33 -0.10 14.47
C ALA A 124 11.05 -1.32 13.89
N ALA A 125 11.53 -1.24 12.64
CA ALA A 125 12.36 -2.27 12.01
C ALA A 125 13.80 -2.27 12.58
N VAL A 126 14.47 -1.09 12.60
CA VAL A 126 15.86 -0.96 13.02
C VAL A 126 16.08 -1.46 14.45
N ARG A 127 15.21 -1.07 15.40
CA ARG A 127 15.30 -1.51 16.82
C ARG A 127 15.12 -3.02 17.01
N ARG A 128 14.64 -3.72 16.00
CA ARG A 128 14.53 -5.19 15.97
C ARG A 128 15.67 -5.85 15.19
N GLY A 129 16.69 -5.08 14.78
CA GLY A 129 17.81 -5.56 13.98
C GLY A 129 17.42 -5.93 12.55
N VAL A 130 16.29 -5.42 12.06
CA VAL A 130 15.78 -5.68 10.71
C VAL A 130 16.23 -4.55 9.80
N PRO A 131 16.89 -4.87 8.66
CA PRO A 131 17.38 -3.85 7.74
C PRO A 131 16.24 -3.11 7.04
N VAL A 132 16.46 -1.81 6.80
CA VAL A 132 15.60 -0.95 5.98
C VAL A 132 16.34 -0.63 4.70
N PHE A 133 15.63 -0.70 3.57
CA PHE A 133 16.14 -0.47 2.22
C PHE A 133 15.38 0.68 1.56
N GLY A 134 16.10 1.63 0.98
CA GLY A 134 15.52 2.57 0.05
C GLY A 134 15.10 1.85 -1.23
N ALA A 135 13.92 2.14 -1.73
CA ALA A 135 13.32 1.42 -2.86
C ALA A 135 12.91 2.34 -4.02
N ASN A 136 13.02 3.66 -3.87
CA ASN A 136 12.61 4.60 -4.91
C ASN A 136 13.69 4.77 -6.01
N LEU A 137 13.24 5.12 -7.19
CA LEU A 137 14.13 5.56 -8.27
C LEU A 137 14.84 6.85 -7.85
N PRO A 138 16.19 6.91 -7.88
CA PRO A 138 16.93 8.11 -7.53
C PRO A 138 16.53 9.31 -8.40
N ARG A 139 16.32 10.47 -7.76
CA ARG A 139 15.92 11.69 -8.45
C ARG A 139 16.87 12.08 -9.61
N SER A 140 18.15 11.78 -9.47
CA SER A 140 19.17 12.02 -10.51
C SER A 140 18.91 11.23 -11.80
N GLN A 141 18.19 10.11 -11.74
CA GLN A 141 17.88 9.25 -12.88
C GLN A 141 16.57 9.65 -13.60
N MET A 142 15.71 10.46 -13.00
CA MET A 142 14.37 10.75 -13.53
C MET A 142 14.41 11.34 -14.93
N ARG A 143 15.32 12.32 -15.20
CA ARG A 143 15.42 12.94 -16.53
C ARG A 143 15.76 11.93 -17.62
N GLN A 144 16.70 11.03 -17.36
CA GLN A 144 17.07 9.97 -18.31
C GLN A 144 15.91 9.00 -18.50
N THR A 145 15.22 8.64 -17.43
CA THR A 145 14.08 7.72 -17.43
C THR A 145 12.93 8.22 -18.29
N MET A 146 12.63 9.52 -18.25
CA MET A 146 11.59 10.15 -19.07
C MET A 146 11.78 9.89 -20.58
N ALA A 147 13.02 9.77 -21.03
CA ALA A 147 13.36 9.54 -22.43
C ALA A 147 13.36 8.07 -22.84
N GLN A 148 13.23 7.12 -21.89
CA GLN A 148 13.34 5.69 -22.16
C GLN A 148 12.03 5.07 -22.64
N ALA A 149 11.69 5.23 -23.91
CA ALA A 149 10.45 4.69 -24.49
C ALA A 149 10.31 3.15 -24.34
N ALA A 150 11.42 2.41 -24.18
CA ALA A 150 11.40 0.98 -23.92
C ALA A 150 10.67 0.61 -22.62
N LEU A 151 10.53 1.54 -21.66
CA LEU A 151 9.77 1.31 -20.43
C LEU A 151 8.27 1.09 -20.70
N ASP A 152 7.73 1.67 -21.76
CA ASP A 152 6.31 1.55 -22.10
C ASP A 152 5.91 0.08 -22.36
N SER A 153 6.86 -0.78 -22.78
CA SER A 153 6.61 -2.21 -23.03
C SER A 153 6.55 -3.10 -21.77
N HIS A 154 6.80 -2.53 -20.58
CA HIS A 154 6.69 -3.28 -19.31
C HIS A 154 5.25 -3.46 -18.84
N LEU A 155 4.31 -2.71 -19.40
CA LEU A 155 2.87 -2.89 -19.19
C LEU A 155 2.24 -3.35 -20.50
N ASP A 156 1.21 -4.18 -20.42
CA ASP A 156 0.39 -4.47 -21.60
C ASP A 156 -0.38 -3.20 -22.04
N PRO A 157 -0.92 -3.16 -23.27
CA PRO A 157 -1.53 -1.94 -23.81
C PRO A 157 -2.68 -1.38 -22.96
N GLN A 158 -3.46 -2.25 -22.29
CA GLN A 158 -4.56 -1.83 -21.43
C GLN A 158 -4.02 -1.22 -20.13
N ALA A 159 -3.10 -1.88 -19.46
CA ALA A 159 -2.46 -1.40 -18.25
C ALA A 159 -1.68 -0.09 -18.51
N LEU A 160 -1.00 0.02 -19.67
CA LEU A 160 -0.32 1.25 -20.05
C LEU A 160 -1.30 2.42 -20.22
N LYS A 161 -2.46 2.19 -20.85
CA LYS A 161 -3.51 3.21 -20.97
C LYS A 161 -4.03 3.63 -19.60
N GLU A 162 -4.31 2.68 -18.71
CA GLU A 162 -4.77 2.94 -17.35
C GLU A 162 -3.72 3.73 -16.55
N GLN A 163 -2.43 3.43 -16.73
CA GLN A 163 -1.34 4.19 -16.11
C GLN A 163 -1.28 5.63 -16.63
N HIS A 164 -1.52 5.86 -17.92
CA HIS A 164 -1.65 7.22 -18.48
C HIS A 164 -2.81 7.98 -17.84
N ASP A 165 -3.96 7.32 -17.69
CA ASP A 165 -5.14 7.94 -17.07
C ASP A 165 -4.90 8.22 -15.57
N ALA A 166 -4.22 7.33 -14.85
CA ALA A 166 -3.83 7.53 -13.45
C ALA A 166 -2.87 8.73 -13.30
N ILE A 167 -1.89 8.88 -14.18
CA ILE A 167 -0.99 10.05 -14.19
C ILE A 167 -1.76 11.35 -14.45
N ARG A 168 -2.69 11.37 -15.40
CA ARG A 168 -3.54 12.55 -15.63
C ARG A 168 -4.33 12.95 -14.40
N GLN A 169 -5.01 11.97 -13.80
CA GLN A 169 -5.84 12.18 -12.61
C GLN A 169 -5.00 12.63 -11.41
N GLY A 170 -3.88 11.95 -11.13
CA GLY A 170 -3.00 12.27 -10.01
C GLY A 170 -2.35 13.66 -10.11
N HIS A 171 -2.30 14.23 -11.33
CA HIS A 171 -1.85 15.59 -11.57
C HIS A 171 -3.02 16.54 -11.91
N CYS A 172 -4.24 16.20 -11.51
CA CYS A 172 -5.43 17.04 -11.65
C CYS A 172 -5.76 17.46 -13.08
N ASN A 173 -5.36 16.65 -14.07
CA ASN A 173 -5.43 16.96 -15.51
C ASN A 173 -4.72 18.28 -15.91
N ALA A 174 -3.75 18.72 -15.10
CA ALA A 174 -3.02 19.98 -15.33
C ALA A 174 -1.73 19.80 -16.13
N LEU A 175 -1.26 18.56 -16.31
CA LEU A 175 -0.07 18.30 -17.12
C LEU A 175 -0.36 18.45 -18.61
N PRO A 176 0.55 19.07 -19.39
CA PRO A 176 0.52 18.98 -20.84
C PRO A 176 0.55 17.53 -21.32
N GLU A 177 -0.21 17.20 -22.35
CA GLU A 177 -0.28 15.81 -22.87
C GLU A 177 1.10 15.25 -23.26
N SER A 178 2.01 16.10 -23.73
CA SER A 178 3.39 15.73 -24.04
C SER A 178 4.21 15.26 -22.83
N GLN A 179 3.76 15.55 -21.59
CA GLN A 179 4.43 15.11 -20.36
C GLN A 179 3.85 13.83 -19.78
N ILE A 180 2.70 13.37 -20.24
CA ILE A 180 2.03 12.17 -19.68
C ILE A 180 2.91 10.92 -19.86
N ALA A 181 3.30 10.59 -21.08
CA ALA A 181 4.15 9.42 -21.33
C ALA A 181 5.52 9.48 -20.60
N PRO A 182 6.25 10.61 -20.56
CA PRO A 182 7.44 10.76 -19.71
C PRO A 182 7.18 10.47 -18.21
N MET A 183 6.06 10.94 -17.65
CA MET A 183 5.71 10.70 -16.24
C MET A 183 5.32 9.25 -15.99
N VAL A 184 4.62 8.61 -16.92
CA VAL A 184 4.32 7.16 -16.87
C VAL A 184 5.61 6.34 -16.82
N ARG A 185 6.64 6.69 -17.61
CA ARG A 185 7.95 6.02 -17.58
C ARG A 185 8.64 6.15 -16.23
N ILE A 186 8.55 7.31 -15.57
CA ILE A 186 9.04 7.47 -14.21
C ILE A 186 8.31 6.52 -13.26
N GLN A 187 6.98 6.46 -13.35
CA GLN A 187 6.19 5.57 -12.49
C GLN A 187 6.60 4.10 -12.68
N ILE A 188 6.65 3.62 -13.93
CA ILE A 188 7.09 2.26 -14.24
C ILE A 188 8.51 1.99 -13.72
N ALA A 189 9.44 2.94 -13.85
CA ALA A 189 10.80 2.77 -13.38
C ALA A 189 10.89 2.72 -11.84
N ARG A 190 10.05 3.49 -11.12
CA ARG A 190 9.92 3.40 -9.66
C ARG A 190 9.40 2.03 -9.25
N ASP A 191 8.34 1.54 -9.85
CA ASP A 191 7.75 0.25 -9.55
C ASP A 191 8.75 -0.89 -9.77
N ARG A 192 9.52 -0.81 -10.86
CA ARG A 192 10.62 -1.76 -11.14
C ARG A 192 11.74 -1.68 -10.12
N ALA A 193 12.13 -0.48 -9.69
CA ALA A 193 13.15 -0.30 -8.67
C ALA A 193 12.70 -0.91 -7.33
N MET A 194 11.43 -0.70 -6.95
CA MET A 194 10.83 -1.30 -5.76
C MET A 194 10.80 -2.84 -5.86
N ALA A 195 10.33 -3.39 -6.98
CA ALA A 195 10.32 -4.83 -7.21
C ALA A 195 11.72 -5.45 -7.06
N GLN A 196 12.72 -4.85 -7.71
CA GLN A 196 14.12 -5.30 -7.64
C GLN A 196 14.69 -5.22 -6.22
N THR A 197 14.35 -4.16 -5.47
CA THR A 197 14.79 -4.02 -4.07
C THR A 197 14.19 -5.13 -3.19
N LEU A 198 12.91 -5.42 -3.35
CA LEU A 198 12.23 -6.49 -2.62
C LEU A 198 12.84 -7.86 -2.92
N GLU A 199 13.04 -8.18 -4.19
CA GLU A 199 13.68 -9.44 -4.61
C GLU A 199 15.13 -9.55 -4.13
N ALA A 200 15.86 -8.44 -4.08
CA ALA A 200 17.22 -8.44 -3.51
C ALA A 200 17.21 -8.68 -2.00
N ALA A 201 16.29 -8.05 -1.28
CA ALA A 201 16.15 -8.20 0.16
C ALA A 201 15.71 -9.63 0.56
N SER A 202 14.83 -10.27 -0.23
CA SER A 202 14.34 -11.62 0.06
C SER A 202 15.43 -12.69 0.00
N ARG A 203 16.43 -12.53 -0.88
CA ARG A 203 17.56 -13.47 -1.00
C ARG A 203 18.36 -13.63 0.31
N GLY A 204 18.42 -12.59 1.14
CA GLY A 204 19.05 -12.63 2.45
C GLY A 204 18.14 -13.01 3.61
N SER A 205 16.84 -13.27 3.36
CA SER A 205 15.81 -13.36 4.40
C SER A 205 14.85 -14.53 4.15
N THR A 206 15.38 -15.69 3.76
CA THR A 206 14.58 -16.89 3.42
C THR A 206 13.57 -17.23 4.51
N GLY A 207 12.32 -17.44 4.11
CA GLY A 207 11.21 -17.80 5.01
C GLY A 207 10.64 -16.64 5.84
N LYS A 208 11.11 -15.41 5.60
CA LYS A 208 10.60 -14.20 6.23
C LYS A 208 9.90 -13.30 5.23
N THR A 209 9.11 -12.37 5.75
CA THR A 209 8.38 -11.37 4.97
C THR A 209 9.22 -10.11 4.79
N ILE A 210 9.35 -9.63 3.56
CA ILE A 210 9.82 -8.29 3.26
C ILE A 210 8.60 -7.39 3.09
N VAL A 211 8.53 -6.31 3.84
CA VAL A 211 7.44 -5.33 3.76
C VAL A 211 7.84 -4.20 2.84
N LEU A 212 6.97 -3.79 1.92
CA LEU A 212 7.08 -2.53 1.19
C LEU A 212 6.08 -1.53 1.76
N ILE A 213 6.53 -0.31 2.01
CA ILE A 213 5.67 0.85 2.27
C ILE A 213 5.85 1.85 1.14
N ALA A 214 4.75 2.11 0.44
CA ALA A 214 4.72 3.03 -0.71
C ALA A 214 3.30 3.60 -0.90
N GLY A 215 3.16 4.64 -1.71
CA GLY A 215 1.85 5.13 -2.12
C GLY A 215 1.00 4.04 -2.77
N HIS A 216 -0.30 4.06 -2.54
CA HIS A 216 -1.22 2.98 -2.98
C HIS A 216 -1.12 2.67 -4.49
N GLY A 217 -0.77 3.63 -5.35
CA GLY A 217 -0.56 3.39 -6.78
C GLY A 217 0.55 2.38 -7.06
N HIS A 218 1.63 2.38 -6.25
CA HIS A 218 2.76 1.46 -6.39
C HIS A 218 2.42 0.01 -6.02
N VAL A 219 1.44 -0.20 -5.14
CA VAL A 219 1.05 -1.55 -4.71
C VAL A 219 -0.17 -2.10 -5.48
N ASN A 220 -0.69 -1.35 -6.44
CA ASN A 220 -1.76 -1.79 -7.35
C ASN A 220 -1.29 -3.01 -8.16
N LYS A 221 -2.05 -4.11 -8.10
CA LYS A 221 -1.70 -5.38 -8.78
C LYS A 221 -1.69 -5.30 -10.29
N ALA A 222 -2.47 -4.39 -10.86
CA ALA A 222 -2.57 -4.24 -12.31
C ALA A 222 -1.50 -3.30 -12.89
N LEU A 223 -1.00 -2.33 -12.12
CA LEU A 223 -0.17 -1.24 -12.63
C LEU A 223 1.19 -1.12 -11.95
N GLY A 224 1.28 -1.45 -10.65
CA GLY A 224 2.42 -1.19 -9.79
C GLY A 224 3.44 -2.33 -9.70
N VAL A 225 4.14 -2.37 -8.59
CA VAL A 225 5.22 -3.32 -8.27
C VAL A 225 4.91 -4.77 -8.66
N PRO A 226 3.67 -5.30 -8.42
CA PRO A 226 3.36 -6.69 -8.78
C PRO A 226 3.47 -7.03 -10.27
N ARG A 227 3.47 -6.04 -11.14
CA ARG A 227 3.66 -6.23 -12.60
C ARG A 227 5.13 -6.39 -13.01
N HIS A 228 6.05 -6.15 -12.09
CA HIS A 228 7.47 -6.02 -12.39
C HIS A 228 8.35 -7.08 -11.71
N TRP A 229 7.76 -8.10 -11.08
CA TRP A 229 8.50 -9.25 -10.55
C TRP A 229 9.29 -9.95 -11.65
N GLN A 230 10.54 -10.29 -11.37
CA GLN A 230 11.32 -11.17 -12.24
C GLN A 230 10.89 -12.63 -12.09
N SER A 231 10.44 -13.01 -10.89
CA SER A 231 9.89 -14.33 -10.60
C SER A 231 8.36 -14.35 -10.72
N ALA A 232 7.83 -15.16 -11.64
CA ALA A 232 6.39 -15.42 -11.72
C ALA A 232 5.83 -16.17 -10.50
N LEU A 233 6.70 -16.65 -9.59
CA LEU A 233 6.34 -17.41 -8.38
C LEU A 233 6.39 -16.56 -7.12
N ALA A 234 6.59 -15.25 -7.23
CA ALA A 234 6.59 -14.34 -6.08
C ALA A 234 5.26 -14.45 -5.32
N ARG A 235 5.34 -14.79 -4.04
CA ARG A 235 4.17 -14.86 -3.14
C ARG A 235 4.04 -13.55 -2.42
N TYR A 236 3.07 -12.75 -2.80
CA TYR A 236 2.84 -11.45 -2.21
C TYR A 236 1.39 -11.26 -1.77
N GLN A 237 1.18 -10.27 -0.93
CA GLN A 237 -0.12 -9.71 -0.62
C GLN A 237 -0.04 -8.19 -0.73
N SER A 238 -0.96 -7.61 -1.50
CA SER A 238 -1.12 -6.17 -1.65
C SER A 238 -2.31 -5.68 -0.83
N ILE A 239 -2.06 -4.72 0.05
CA ILE A 239 -3.06 -4.15 0.95
C ILE A 239 -3.11 -2.64 0.74
N GLN A 240 -4.28 -2.12 0.41
CA GLN A 240 -4.53 -0.68 0.42
C GLN A 240 -4.96 -0.24 1.82
N LEU A 241 -4.27 0.74 2.39
CA LEU A 241 -4.75 1.47 3.55
C LEU A 241 -5.71 2.56 3.07
N GLN A 242 -6.92 2.61 3.61
CA GLN A 242 -7.94 3.56 3.18
C GLN A 242 -8.56 4.28 4.36
N GLY A 243 -8.41 5.61 4.37
CA GLY A 243 -9.08 6.47 5.33
C GLY A 243 -10.60 6.39 5.16
N ARG A 244 -11.32 6.16 6.27
CA ARG A 244 -12.76 5.97 6.32
C ARG A 244 -13.39 6.94 7.28
N ARG A 245 -14.44 7.64 6.82
CA ARG A 245 -15.30 8.46 7.65
C ARG A 245 -16.40 7.63 8.33
N ALA A 246 -16.97 8.16 9.41
CA ALA A 246 -18.10 7.52 10.07
C ALA A 246 -19.27 7.33 9.08
N GLY A 247 -19.82 6.10 9.03
CA GLY A 247 -20.91 5.75 8.14
C GLY A 247 -20.52 5.31 6.73
N GLU A 248 -19.26 5.47 6.31
CA GLU A 248 -18.78 4.97 5.02
C GLU A 248 -18.58 3.47 5.07
N THR A 249 -18.93 2.78 3.98
CA THR A 249 -18.64 1.35 3.79
C THR A 249 -17.44 1.22 2.86
N LEU A 250 -16.41 0.48 3.30
CA LEU A 250 -15.32 0.11 2.42
C LEU A 250 -15.84 -0.79 1.31
N GLN A 251 -15.48 -0.46 0.08
CA GLN A 251 -15.73 -1.33 -1.06
C GLN A 251 -14.47 -2.14 -1.36
N PRO A 252 -14.59 -3.44 -1.65
CA PRO A 252 -13.48 -4.20 -2.18
C PRO A 252 -12.96 -3.54 -3.47
N ASP A 253 -11.66 -3.42 -3.59
CA ASP A 253 -11.01 -2.96 -4.81
C ASP A 253 -10.20 -4.12 -5.39
N PRO A 254 -10.53 -4.61 -6.61
CA PRO A 254 -9.82 -5.74 -7.23
C PRO A 254 -8.35 -5.46 -7.54
N ALA A 255 -7.95 -4.20 -7.51
CA ALA A 255 -6.55 -3.78 -7.65
C ALA A 255 -5.67 -4.21 -6.46
N PHE A 256 -6.27 -4.62 -5.34
CA PHE A 256 -5.59 -5.06 -4.13
C PHE A 256 -6.12 -6.42 -3.67
N ASP A 257 -5.42 -7.10 -2.78
CA ASP A 257 -5.91 -8.33 -2.16
C ASP A 257 -6.78 -8.04 -0.94
N ALA A 258 -6.56 -6.88 -0.31
CA ALA A 258 -7.39 -6.38 0.78
C ALA A 258 -7.36 -4.85 0.84
N VAL A 259 -8.44 -4.29 1.40
CA VAL A 259 -8.52 -2.87 1.77
C VAL A 259 -8.69 -2.79 3.28
N TRP A 260 -7.76 -2.12 3.97
CA TRP A 260 -7.77 -1.98 5.41
C TRP A 260 -8.25 -0.60 5.82
N PRO A 261 -9.26 -0.50 6.71
CA PRO A 261 -9.77 0.77 7.18
C PRO A 261 -8.79 1.43 8.16
N THR A 262 -8.63 2.74 7.98
CA THR A 262 -7.97 3.65 8.93
C THR A 262 -8.89 4.84 9.18
N ALA A 263 -8.55 5.74 10.11
CA ALA A 263 -9.29 6.98 10.22
C ALA A 263 -9.00 7.88 9.02
N ALA A 264 -10.06 8.51 8.50
CA ALA A 264 -9.90 9.50 7.44
C ALA A 264 -9.33 10.81 8.01
N ILE A 265 -8.43 11.44 7.25
CA ILE A 265 -8.01 12.82 7.52
C ILE A 265 -9.07 13.82 7.07
N ALA A 266 -8.92 15.07 7.48
CA ALA A 266 -9.75 16.16 6.97
C ALA A 266 -9.64 16.23 5.43
N GLU A 267 -10.75 16.61 4.78
CA GLU A 267 -10.79 16.76 3.34
C GLU A 267 -9.80 17.84 2.90
N LYS A 268 -8.96 17.48 1.92
CA LYS A 268 -7.94 18.34 1.37
C LYS A 268 -8.08 18.41 -0.14
N ASP A 269 -8.09 19.60 -0.67
CA ASP A 269 -8.07 19.83 -2.12
C ASP A 269 -6.64 19.75 -2.65
N TYR A 270 -6.21 18.53 -3.01
CA TYR A 270 -4.87 18.30 -3.58
C TYR A 270 -4.66 18.98 -4.94
N CYS A 271 -5.74 19.40 -5.60
CA CYS A 271 -5.67 20.07 -6.90
C CYS A 271 -5.56 21.60 -6.79
N ALA A 272 -5.67 22.18 -5.60
CA ALA A 272 -5.62 23.63 -5.43
C ALA A 272 -4.31 24.24 -5.97
N GLU A 273 -3.17 23.61 -5.71
CA GLU A 273 -1.87 24.08 -6.16
C GLU A 273 -1.73 24.03 -7.69
N PHE A 274 -2.23 22.98 -8.33
CA PHE A 274 -2.18 22.83 -9.79
C PHE A 274 -3.01 23.91 -10.51
N ARG A 275 -4.13 24.37 -9.91
CA ARG A 275 -4.95 25.44 -10.49
C ARG A 275 -4.30 26.81 -10.45
N THR A 276 -3.34 27.03 -9.56
CA THR A 276 -2.61 28.32 -9.45
C THR A 276 -1.44 28.43 -10.42
N ILE A 277 -0.86 27.30 -10.84
CA ILE A 277 0.27 27.25 -11.78
C ILE A 277 -0.19 27.42 -13.24
N SER A 278 -1.46 27.11 -13.52
CA SER A 278 -2.04 27.14 -14.86
C SER A 278 -2.61 28.52 -15.27
N ARG A 279 -2.41 29.56 -14.47
CA ARG A 279 -2.75 30.97 -14.77
C ARG A 279 -1.50 31.78 -15.01
#